data_5dbc6b09a9b900301cc159d3ced59f33
#
_entry.id   5dbc6b09a9b900301cc159d3ced59f33
#
_cell.length_a   1.000
_cell.length_b   1.000
_cell.length_c   1.000
_cell.angle_alpha   90.00
_cell.angle_beta   90.00
_cell.angle_gamma   90.00
#
_symmetry.space_group_name_H-M   'P 1'
#
loop_
_entity.id
_entity.type
_entity.pdbx_description
1 polymer ?
#
loop_
_entity_poly.entity_id
_entity_poly.type
_entity_poly.pdbx_seq_one_letter_code
_entity_poly.pdbx_strand_id
1 'polypeptide(L)'
;TMSVDMDGISDNLDFVTYDIPAPMKTDMRNQFQMDASTSRIFLKLVGADTQIGDFTIYLESDFRGKNGHQYDLRLRQAYIQLGGWKIGRAKTTFSDGAASPPTIDFEGPSGSISAKNTMIQYVHQFGKHWSTAIAIEAPSASYTTDKNLSESIKQRVPDIPSYIQYAWDGGKSHIRWSNLFRFLSYRNLVEGKNKIAFCMATQLSGMITFSPHWKLYYQGAYGKGYADYLNDLGGAGFDLIPDGNTGNLKAPTALGLVGGIQYNIHKNLFLS
;
A
#
# COMPACT_ATOMS: atom_id res chain seq x y z
N THR A 1 -21.27 1.33 3.52
CA THR A 1 -21.29 0.59 2.25
C THR A 1 -22.52 -0.27 2.18
N MET A 2 -23.11 -0.37 1.01
CA MET A 2 -24.18 -1.28 0.69
C MET A 2 -23.82 -1.95 -0.63
N SER A 3 -23.80 -3.27 -0.68
CA SER A 3 -23.39 -4.04 -1.85
C SER A 3 -24.22 -5.30 -2.02
N VAL A 4 -24.30 -5.79 -3.25
CA VAL A 4 -24.80 -7.11 -3.57
C VAL A 4 -23.68 -7.85 -4.27
N ASP A 5 -23.20 -8.92 -3.65
CA ASP A 5 -22.17 -9.77 -4.22
C ASP A 5 -22.78 -10.82 -5.15
N MET A 6 -22.34 -10.82 -6.40
CA MET A 6 -22.80 -11.78 -7.42
C MET A 6 -21.77 -12.89 -7.68
N ASP A 7 -20.56 -12.75 -7.19
CA ASP A 7 -19.42 -13.60 -7.56
C ASP A 7 -19.14 -14.72 -6.56
N GLY A 8 -19.82 -14.70 -5.41
CA GLY A 8 -19.64 -15.69 -4.35
C GLY A 8 -18.37 -15.47 -3.53
N ILE A 9 -17.87 -14.23 -3.50
CA ILE A 9 -16.82 -13.82 -2.56
C ILE A 9 -17.45 -13.80 -1.17
N SER A 10 -16.92 -14.59 -0.27
CA SER A 10 -17.43 -14.66 1.08
C SER A 10 -17.04 -13.43 1.87
N ASP A 11 -18.03 -12.72 2.38
CA ASP A 11 -17.90 -11.85 3.55
C ASP A 11 -16.98 -10.63 3.42
N ASN A 12 -16.69 -10.18 2.19
CA ASN A 12 -15.82 -9.04 1.96
C ASN A 12 -16.58 -7.86 1.35
N LEU A 13 -16.46 -6.72 2.01
CA LEU A 13 -16.90 -5.42 1.49
C LEU A 13 -15.91 -4.81 0.51
N ASP A 14 -14.75 -5.41 0.40
CA ASP A 14 -13.68 -5.05 -0.52
C ASP A 14 -13.65 -6.08 -1.65
N PHE A 15 -13.61 -5.64 -2.89
CA PHE A 15 -13.49 -6.53 -4.03
C PHE A 15 -12.01 -6.92 -4.22
N VAL A 16 -11.64 -8.06 -3.61
CA VAL A 16 -10.29 -8.63 -3.73
C VAL A 16 -10.31 -9.74 -4.77
N THR A 17 -9.67 -9.52 -5.91
CA THR A 17 -9.70 -10.45 -7.04
C THR A 17 -9.10 -11.82 -6.72
N TYR A 18 -8.16 -11.88 -5.81
CA TYR A 18 -7.52 -13.11 -5.33
C TYR A 18 -8.50 -14.02 -4.56
N ASP A 19 -9.52 -13.47 -3.92
CA ASP A 19 -10.48 -14.21 -3.10
C ASP A 19 -11.66 -14.76 -3.91
N ILE A 20 -11.72 -14.48 -5.22
CA ILE A 20 -12.77 -15.03 -6.09
C ILE A 20 -12.62 -16.56 -6.16
N PRO A 21 -13.63 -17.33 -5.70
CA PRO A 21 -13.53 -18.79 -5.68
C PRO A 21 -13.53 -19.38 -7.09
N ALA A 22 -12.61 -20.30 -7.36
CA ALA A 22 -12.56 -21.07 -8.60
C ALA A 22 -12.57 -22.58 -8.28
N PRO A 23 -13.63 -23.35 -8.64
CA PRO A 23 -14.83 -22.94 -9.36
C PRO A 23 -15.76 -22.07 -8.49
N MET A 24 -16.56 -21.24 -9.16
CA MET A 24 -17.47 -20.32 -8.48
C MET A 24 -18.47 -21.08 -7.58
N LYS A 25 -18.58 -20.66 -6.31
CA LYS A 25 -19.51 -21.23 -5.34
C LYS A 25 -20.91 -20.64 -5.54
N THR A 26 -21.83 -21.43 -6.07
CA THR A 26 -23.22 -21.00 -6.41
C THR A 26 -24.07 -20.70 -5.18
N ASP A 27 -23.80 -21.34 -4.06
CA ASP A 27 -24.48 -21.18 -2.77
C ASP A 27 -24.16 -19.85 -2.07
N MET A 28 -23.08 -19.17 -2.50
CA MET A 28 -22.64 -17.88 -1.96
C MET A 28 -22.96 -16.69 -2.87
N ARG A 29 -23.75 -16.90 -3.92
CA ARG A 29 -24.15 -15.81 -4.83
C ARG A 29 -25.28 -14.95 -4.28
N ASN A 30 -25.34 -13.70 -4.74
CA ASN A 30 -26.42 -12.75 -4.45
C ASN A 30 -26.54 -12.41 -2.96
N GLN A 31 -25.42 -12.35 -2.26
CA GLN A 31 -25.39 -11.92 -0.87
C GLN A 31 -25.55 -10.40 -0.77
N PHE A 32 -26.54 -9.97 0.00
CA PHE A 32 -26.72 -8.57 0.32
C PHE A 32 -25.92 -8.23 1.58
N GLN A 33 -25.12 -7.18 1.53
CA GLN A 33 -24.33 -6.71 2.65
C GLN A 33 -24.57 -5.22 2.91
N MET A 34 -24.63 -4.84 4.19
CA MET A 34 -24.59 -3.46 4.64
C MET A 34 -23.56 -3.34 5.75
N ASP A 35 -22.67 -2.40 5.62
CA ASP A 35 -21.58 -2.21 6.56
C ASP A 35 -21.24 -0.73 6.77
N ALA A 36 -20.91 -0.37 8.01
CA ALA A 36 -20.44 0.95 8.42
C ALA A 36 -18.99 0.94 8.93
N SER A 37 -18.30 -0.22 8.93
CA SER A 37 -16.95 -0.37 9.48
C SER A 37 -15.90 0.43 8.74
N THR A 38 -16.15 0.80 7.48
CA THR A 38 -15.29 1.68 6.67
C THR A 38 -15.36 3.15 7.06
N SER A 39 -16.29 3.52 7.98
CA SER A 39 -16.35 4.88 8.52
C SER A 39 -15.03 5.26 9.18
N ARG A 40 -14.56 6.48 8.95
CA ARG A 40 -13.28 6.95 9.45
C ARG A 40 -13.44 8.14 10.37
N ILE A 41 -12.67 8.08 11.45
CA ILE A 41 -12.50 9.21 12.37
C ILE A 41 -11.07 9.68 12.22
N PHE A 42 -10.85 10.97 12.06
CA PHE A 42 -9.51 11.53 12.02
C PHE A 42 -9.40 12.82 12.80
N LEU A 43 -8.23 13.07 13.36
CA LEU A 43 -7.81 14.32 13.97
C LEU A 43 -6.58 14.83 13.21
N LYS A 44 -6.63 16.08 12.78
CA LYS A 44 -5.49 16.75 12.16
C LYS A 44 -5.26 18.09 12.86
N LEU A 45 -4.08 18.23 13.48
CA LEU A 45 -3.60 19.49 14.04
C LEU A 45 -2.49 20.04 13.13
N VAL A 46 -2.60 21.30 12.77
CA VAL A 46 -1.60 21.98 11.93
C VAL A 46 -1.14 23.24 12.65
N GLY A 47 0.17 23.37 12.82
CA GLY A 47 0.81 24.59 13.26
C GLY A 47 1.64 25.17 12.12
N ALA A 48 1.39 26.41 11.76
CA ALA A 48 2.17 27.15 10.79
C ALA A 48 2.88 28.33 11.48
N ASP A 49 4.06 28.66 11.01
CA ASP A 49 4.87 29.78 11.54
C ASP A 49 5.11 29.71 13.06
N THR A 50 5.23 28.50 13.61
CA THR A 50 5.49 28.30 15.03
C THR A 50 6.98 28.44 15.35
N GLN A 51 7.33 28.59 16.64
CA GLN A 51 8.74 28.64 17.07
C GLN A 51 9.55 27.39 16.73
N ILE A 52 8.87 26.23 16.56
CA ILE A 52 9.50 24.97 16.18
C ILE A 52 9.39 24.69 14.67
N GLY A 53 8.84 25.63 13.89
CA GLY A 53 8.54 25.47 12.47
C GLY A 53 7.15 24.94 12.19
N ASP A 54 6.87 24.65 10.93
CA ASP A 54 5.59 24.09 10.50
C ASP A 54 5.47 22.62 10.90
N PHE A 55 4.36 22.27 11.53
CA PHE A 55 4.12 20.88 11.93
C PHE A 55 2.70 20.40 11.60
N THR A 56 2.56 19.10 11.47
CA THR A 56 1.26 18.42 11.38
C THR A 56 1.27 17.22 12.31
N ILE A 57 0.23 17.08 13.11
CA ILE A 57 -0.08 15.86 13.86
C ILE A 57 -1.33 15.26 13.23
N TYR A 58 -1.27 14.00 12.86
CA TYR A 58 -2.38 13.31 12.20
C TYR A 58 -2.65 11.97 12.86
N LEU A 59 -3.93 11.72 13.15
CA LEU A 59 -4.43 10.46 13.67
C LEU A 59 -5.67 10.06 12.86
N GLU A 60 -5.70 8.83 12.35
CA GLU A 60 -6.82 8.27 11.59
C GLU A 60 -7.10 6.84 12.05
N SER A 61 -8.36 6.54 12.31
CA SER A 61 -8.85 5.21 12.64
C SER A 61 -10.12 4.90 11.86
N ASP A 62 -10.36 3.61 11.58
CA ASP A 62 -11.62 3.05 11.13
C ASP A 62 -12.10 1.96 12.09
N PHE A 63 -13.23 1.32 11.77
CA PHE A 63 -13.85 0.30 12.62
C PHE A 63 -13.68 -1.14 12.07
N ARG A 64 -12.60 -1.38 11.31
CA ARG A 64 -12.25 -2.70 10.74
C ARG A 64 -11.11 -3.38 11.50
N GLY A 65 -11.13 -3.30 12.84
CA GLY A 65 -9.99 -3.75 13.67
C GLY A 65 -9.84 -5.25 13.72
N LYS A 66 -10.87 -5.99 13.99
CA LYS A 66 -10.79 -7.43 14.20
C LYS A 66 -11.90 -8.15 13.44
N ASN A 67 -11.52 -9.06 12.55
CA ASN A 67 -12.43 -9.93 11.79
C ASN A 67 -13.52 -9.23 10.95
N GLY A 68 -13.42 -7.93 10.71
CA GLY A 68 -14.35 -7.20 9.86
C GLY A 68 -15.78 -7.00 10.38
N HIS A 69 -16.22 -7.78 11.38
CA HIS A 69 -17.62 -7.81 11.82
C HIS A 69 -17.91 -7.20 13.18
N GLN A 70 -16.90 -6.76 13.91
CA GLN A 70 -17.06 -6.33 15.31
C GLN A 70 -16.94 -4.82 15.54
N TYR A 71 -16.84 -4.02 14.50
CA TYR A 71 -16.66 -2.56 14.60
C TYR A 71 -15.54 -2.11 15.56
N ASP A 72 -14.49 -2.93 15.70
CA ASP A 72 -13.33 -2.60 16.52
C ASP A 72 -12.49 -1.51 15.85
N LEU A 73 -11.98 -0.58 16.65
CA LEU A 73 -11.09 0.47 16.16
C LEU A 73 -9.80 -0.12 15.58
N ARG A 74 -9.47 0.29 14.36
CA ARG A 74 -8.20 -0.01 13.69
C ARG A 74 -7.42 1.27 13.43
N LEU A 75 -6.20 1.35 13.98
CA LEU A 75 -5.29 2.45 13.69
C LEU A 75 -4.83 2.37 12.23
N ARG A 76 -5.22 3.34 11.43
CA ARG A 76 -4.80 3.47 10.04
C ARG A 76 -3.52 4.26 9.91
N GLN A 77 -3.50 5.47 10.45
CA GLN A 77 -2.35 6.36 10.43
C GLN A 77 -2.25 7.10 11.76
N ALA A 78 -1.03 7.29 12.24
CA ALA A 78 -0.70 8.12 13.39
C ALA A 78 0.73 8.62 13.22
N TYR A 79 0.90 9.89 12.89
CA TYR A 79 2.21 10.46 12.66
C TYR A 79 2.32 11.92 13.05
N ILE A 80 3.54 12.34 13.29
CA ILE A 80 3.93 13.73 13.43
C ILE A 80 4.83 14.07 12.24
N GLN A 81 4.55 15.20 11.61
CA GLN A 81 5.42 15.78 10.58
C GLN A 81 5.93 17.13 11.09
N LEU A 82 7.24 17.34 11.01
CA LEU A 82 7.91 18.58 11.38
C LEU A 82 8.95 18.91 10.30
N GLY A 83 8.74 19.99 9.59
CA GLY A 83 9.54 20.32 8.42
C GLY A 83 9.53 19.17 7.40
N GLY A 84 10.71 18.69 7.00
CA GLY A 84 10.86 17.53 6.10
C GLY A 84 10.71 16.17 6.77
N TRP A 85 10.69 16.09 8.10
CA TRP A 85 10.60 14.83 8.84
C TRP A 85 9.16 14.39 9.06
N LYS A 86 8.90 13.08 8.92
CA LYS A 86 7.67 12.42 9.31
C LYS A 86 8.00 11.18 10.12
N ILE A 87 7.42 11.07 11.33
CA ILE A 87 7.65 9.96 12.26
C ILE A 87 6.31 9.40 12.70
N GLY A 88 6.13 8.10 12.59
CA GLY A 88 4.92 7.39 12.99
C GLY A 88 4.41 6.44 11.92
N ARG A 89 3.16 6.00 12.04
CA ARG A 89 2.51 5.11 11.09
C ARG A 89 1.82 5.91 9.98
N ALA A 90 2.23 5.69 8.74
CA ALA A 90 1.68 6.37 7.57
C ALA A 90 1.69 5.45 6.33
N LYS A 91 1.15 5.92 5.20
CA LYS A 91 1.37 5.25 3.90
C LYS A 91 2.86 5.16 3.64
N THR A 92 3.31 4.01 3.14
CA THR A 92 4.70 3.78 2.79
C THR A 92 5.25 4.85 1.84
N THR A 93 6.53 5.17 1.99
CA THR A 93 7.24 6.08 1.09
C THR A 93 7.32 5.55 -0.35
N PHE A 94 7.19 4.23 -0.52
CA PHE A 94 7.14 3.57 -1.82
C PHE A 94 5.83 3.87 -2.58
N SER A 95 4.71 4.17 -1.89
CA SER A 95 3.40 4.45 -2.48
C SER A 95 3.30 5.88 -3.03
N ASP A 96 2.61 6.02 -4.15
CA ASP A 96 2.19 7.29 -4.72
C ASP A 96 0.65 7.42 -4.69
N GLY A 97 0.14 7.88 -3.58
CA GLY A 97 -1.31 8.02 -3.40
C GLY A 97 -1.96 9.05 -4.32
N ALA A 98 -1.21 10.01 -4.86
CA ALA A 98 -1.73 11.01 -5.80
C ALA A 98 -1.92 10.43 -7.21
N ALA A 99 -1.22 9.35 -7.53
CA ALA A 99 -1.35 8.63 -8.80
C ALA A 99 -2.44 7.56 -8.80
N SER A 100 -3.24 7.46 -7.72
CA SER A 100 -4.37 6.52 -7.67
C SER A 100 -5.62 7.17 -8.23
N PRO A 101 -6.27 6.57 -9.25
CA PRO A 101 -7.54 7.06 -9.75
C PRO A 101 -8.62 6.95 -8.67
N PRO A 102 -9.60 7.85 -8.63
CA PRO A 102 -10.75 7.68 -7.75
C PRO A 102 -11.59 6.48 -8.21
N THR A 103 -11.87 5.57 -7.29
CA THR A 103 -12.70 4.38 -7.51
C THR A 103 -13.88 4.39 -6.57
N ILE A 104 -14.98 3.73 -6.95
CA ILE A 104 -16.14 3.50 -6.08
C ILE A 104 -15.78 2.50 -5.00
N ASP A 105 -14.99 1.49 -5.34
CA ASP A 105 -14.49 0.48 -4.43
C ASP A 105 -13.48 1.07 -3.44
N PHE A 106 -13.65 0.75 -2.14
CA PHE A 106 -12.74 1.20 -1.08
C PHE A 106 -11.38 0.50 -1.11
N GLU A 107 -11.29 -0.69 -1.66
CA GLU A 107 -10.03 -1.42 -1.86
C GLU A 107 -9.17 -0.69 -2.90
N GLY A 108 -9.77 -0.23 -3.98
CA GLY A 108 -9.07 0.41 -5.09
C GLY A 108 -8.40 -0.61 -6.02
N PRO A 109 -7.55 -0.14 -6.96
CA PRO A 109 -6.96 -1.02 -7.96
C PRO A 109 -5.99 -2.04 -7.37
N SER A 110 -6.14 -3.31 -7.75
CA SER A 110 -5.36 -4.47 -7.28
C SER A 110 -3.84 -4.30 -7.41
N GLY A 111 -3.38 -3.70 -8.51
CA GLY A 111 -1.96 -3.48 -8.79
C GLY A 111 -1.34 -2.27 -8.09
N SER A 112 -2.10 -1.53 -7.28
CA SER A 112 -1.59 -0.34 -6.58
C SER A 112 -0.73 -0.69 -5.37
N ILE A 113 0.15 0.26 -4.98
CA ILE A 113 0.92 0.15 -3.73
C ILE A 113 0.12 0.79 -2.61
N SER A 114 -0.30 0.01 -1.60
CA SER A 114 -1.21 0.49 -0.54
C SER A 114 -0.73 0.28 0.90
N ALA A 115 0.46 -0.27 1.13
CA ALA A 115 0.99 -0.55 2.47
C ALA A 115 1.06 0.68 3.38
N LYS A 116 0.87 0.44 4.69
CA LYS A 116 1.01 1.45 5.75
C LYS A 116 1.95 0.91 6.82
N ASN A 117 3.08 1.59 7.02
CA ASN A 117 4.14 1.16 7.91
C ASN A 117 4.46 2.22 8.96
N THR A 118 4.98 1.79 10.11
CA THR A 118 5.62 2.71 11.05
C THR A 118 6.98 3.07 10.50
N MET A 119 7.29 4.36 10.44
CA MET A 119 8.45 4.87 9.73
C MET A 119 9.08 6.10 10.35
N ILE A 120 10.32 6.33 9.98
CA ILE A 120 10.99 7.62 10.01
C ILE A 120 11.31 7.97 8.57
N GLN A 121 10.71 9.03 8.05
CA GLN A 121 10.84 9.52 6.67
C GLN A 121 11.43 10.92 6.68
N TYR A 122 12.31 11.19 5.75
CA TYR A 122 12.76 12.53 5.44
C TYR A 122 12.46 12.87 3.98
N VAL A 123 11.80 14.02 3.78
CA VAL A 123 11.47 14.59 2.47
C VAL A 123 12.27 15.86 2.28
N HIS A 124 12.97 15.96 1.16
CA HIS A 124 13.69 17.16 0.76
C HIS A 124 13.14 17.71 -0.55
N GLN A 125 12.93 19.02 -0.61
CA GLN A 125 12.51 19.71 -1.81
C GLN A 125 13.66 20.54 -2.37
N PHE A 126 13.92 20.41 -3.67
CA PHE A 126 14.89 21.27 -4.36
C PHE A 126 14.19 22.11 -5.42
N GLY A 127 14.22 23.42 -5.16
CA GLY A 127 13.50 24.37 -6.00
C GLY A 127 11.99 24.16 -5.96
N LYS A 128 11.31 24.46 -7.06
CA LYS A 128 9.84 24.46 -7.13
C LYS A 128 9.22 23.14 -7.64
N HIS A 129 10.03 22.29 -8.25
CA HIS A 129 9.54 21.17 -9.05
C HIS A 129 9.99 19.80 -8.53
N TRP A 130 11.14 19.72 -7.89
CA TRP A 130 11.75 18.46 -7.49
C TRP A 130 11.58 18.18 -6.01
N SER A 131 11.26 16.95 -5.70
CA SER A 131 11.30 16.44 -4.32
C SER A 131 11.88 15.03 -4.30
N THR A 132 12.53 14.69 -3.18
CA THR A 132 12.98 13.32 -2.91
C THR A 132 12.61 12.95 -1.50
N ALA A 133 12.47 11.66 -1.26
CA ALA A 133 12.35 11.14 0.09
C ALA A 133 13.09 9.82 0.25
N ILE A 134 13.50 9.57 1.48
CA ILE A 134 13.99 8.29 1.95
C ILE A 134 13.34 8.00 3.29
N ALA A 135 13.07 6.72 3.58
CA ALA A 135 12.58 6.31 4.88
C ALA A 135 13.23 5.01 5.36
N ILE A 136 13.14 4.83 6.67
CA ILE A 136 13.34 3.56 7.36
C ILE A 136 11.96 3.14 7.85
N GLU A 137 11.45 2.00 7.36
CA GLU A 137 10.11 1.52 7.65
C GLU A 137 10.15 0.18 8.39
N ALA A 138 9.27 0.00 9.37
CA ALA A 138 9.08 -1.29 10.00
C ALA A 138 8.60 -2.30 8.94
N PRO A 139 9.32 -3.41 8.72
CA PRO A 139 8.98 -4.35 7.68
C PRO A 139 7.70 -5.10 8.02
N SER A 140 6.77 -5.15 7.06
CA SER A 140 5.65 -6.08 7.03
C SER A 140 5.98 -7.13 5.98
N ALA A 141 5.91 -8.42 6.34
CA ALA A 141 6.25 -9.49 5.42
C ALA A 141 5.41 -10.73 5.70
N SER A 142 4.86 -11.30 4.66
CA SER A 142 4.08 -12.54 4.70
C SER A 142 4.72 -13.61 3.82
N TYR A 143 4.86 -14.83 4.36
CA TYR A 143 5.54 -15.94 3.72
C TYR A 143 4.65 -17.16 3.62
N THR A 144 4.70 -17.83 2.48
CA THR A 144 4.29 -19.24 2.41
C THR A 144 5.47 -20.10 2.85
N THR A 145 5.29 -20.90 3.88
CA THR A 145 6.32 -21.78 4.43
C THR A 145 5.84 -23.22 4.49
N ASP A 146 6.75 -24.17 4.27
CA ASP A 146 6.54 -25.56 4.68
C ASP A 146 7.04 -25.69 6.15
N LYS A 147 6.11 -25.97 7.06
CA LYS A 147 6.39 -26.04 8.52
C LYS A 147 7.48 -27.03 8.91
N ASN A 148 7.77 -28.01 8.07
CA ASN A 148 8.82 -28.99 8.30
C ASN A 148 10.20 -28.54 7.76
N LEU A 149 10.21 -27.57 6.84
CA LEU A 149 11.42 -27.20 6.10
C LEU A 149 11.84 -25.74 6.36
N SER A 150 10.88 -24.85 6.59
CA SER A 150 11.17 -23.42 6.78
C SER A 150 10.15 -22.74 7.68
N GLU A 151 10.57 -21.68 8.35
CA GLU A 151 9.78 -20.93 9.33
C GLU A 151 9.97 -19.43 9.14
N SER A 152 8.86 -18.69 9.29
CA SER A 152 8.89 -17.23 9.37
C SER A 152 9.42 -16.79 10.73
N ILE A 153 10.36 -15.85 10.73
CA ILE A 153 10.91 -15.25 11.94
C ILE A 153 10.72 -13.73 11.95
N LYS A 154 10.91 -13.10 13.09
CA LYS A 154 10.87 -11.64 13.19
C LYS A 154 11.93 -11.02 12.27
N GLN A 155 11.52 -9.99 11.54
CA GLN A 155 12.41 -9.26 10.64
C GLN A 155 13.50 -8.53 11.44
N ARG A 156 14.72 -8.51 10.90
CA ARG A 156 15.91 -7.97 11.58
C ARG A 156 16.40 -6.67 11.00
N VAL A 157 16.01 -6.39 9.74
CA VAL A 157 16.44 -5.22 8.99
C VAL A 157 15.19 -4.48 8.55
N PRO A 158 15.14 -3.15 8.69
CA PRO A 158 14.02 -2.35 8.20
C PRO A 158 13.97 -2.35 6.66
N ASP A 159 12.78 -2.08 6.13
CA ASP A 159 12.59 -1.77 4.72
C ASP A 159 13.06 -0.33 4.45
N ILE A 160 13.69 -0.10 3.29
CA ILE A 160 14.26 1.19 2.90
C ILE A 160 13.65 1.64 1.58
N PRO A 161 12.47 2.27 1.60
CA PRO A 161 11.90 2.92 0.43
C PRO A 161 12.48 4.32 0.20
N SER A 162 12.50 4.71 -1.07
CA SER A 162 12.89 6.05 -1.49
C SER A 162 12.15 6.46 -2.75
N TYR A 163 12.07 7.77 -3.02
CA TYR A 163 11.59 8.26 -4.32
C TYR A 163 12.29 9.56 -4.74
N ILE A 164 12.23 9.83 -6.04
CA ILE A 164 12.43 11.14 -6.65
C ILE A 164 11.19 11.50 -7.47
N GLN A 165 10.73 12.73 -7.37
CA GLN A 165 9.53 13.23 -8.05
C GLN A 165 9.81 14.56 -8.72
N TYR A 166 9.29 14.70 -9.93
CA TYR A 166 9.17 15.98 -10.62
C TYR A 166 7.70 16.37 -10.75
N ALA A 167 7.34 17.58 -10.31
CA ALA A 167 5.98 18.11 -10.35
C ALA A 167 5.93 19.43 -11.12
N TRP A 168 4.86 19.64 -11.88
CA TRP A 168 4.62 20.86 -12.65
C TRP A 168 3.15 21.28 -12.55
N ASP A 169 2.78 22.40 -13.16
CA ASP A 169 1.44 23.00 -13.07
C ASP A 169 0.95 23.21 -11.65
N GLY A 170 1.85 23.71 -10.76
CA GLY A 170 1.51 23.90 -9.35
C GLY A 170 1.22 22.60 -8.60
N GLY A 171 1.79 21.48 -9.02
CA GLY A 171 1.60 20.16 -8.41
C GLY A 171 0.40 19.38 -8.95
N LYS A 172 -0.32 19.91 -9.96
CA LYS A 172 -1.43 19.20 -10.62
C LYS A 172 -0.99 18.04 -11.48
N SER A 173 0.27 18.02 -11.84
CA SER A 173 0.88 16.94 -12.62
C SER A 173 2.21 16.56 -12.01
N HIS A 174 2.55 15.27 -12.02
CA HIS A 174 3.84 14.79 -11.55
C HIS A 174 4.20 13.44 -12.17
N ILE A 175 5.48 13.17 -12.15
CA ILE A 175 6.08 11.86 -12.38
C ILE A 175 6.94 11.52 -11.18
N ARG A 176 6.85 10.29 -10.69
CA ARG A 176 7.62 9.78 -9.54
C ARG A 176 8.25 8.46 -9.89
N TRP A 177 9.53 8.35 -9.57
CA TRP A 177 10.25 7.09 -9.55
C TRP A 177 10.58 6.71 -8.12
N SER A 178 10.06 5.57 -7.67
CA SER A 178 10.24 5.04 -6.32
C SER A 178 11.02 3.73 -6.35
N ASN A 179 11.79 3.46 -5.30
CA ASN A 179 12.52 2.21 -5.11
C ASN A 179 12.28 1.70 -3.68
N LEU A 180 12.30 0.38 -3.52
CA LEU A 180 12.14 -0.31 -2.25
C LEU A 180 13.22 -1.37 -2.13
N PHE A 181 14.00 -1.33 -1.05
CA PHE A 181 14.98 -2.36 -0.69
C PHE A 181 14.55 -3.06 0.58
N ARG A 182 14.57 -4.39 0.56
CA ARG A 182 14.11 -5.25 1.65
C ARG A 182 15.12 -6.37 1.93
N PHE A 183 15.23 -6.77 3.20
CA PHE A 183 16.11 -7.83 3.68
C PHE A 183 15.28 -8.82 4.52
N LEU A 184 14.59 -9.73 3.85
CA LEU A 184 13.59 -10.60 4.45
C LEU A 184 14.24 -11.79 5.17
N SER A 185 14.08 -11.84 6.49
CA SER A 185 14.66 -12.88 7.35
C SER A 185 13.73 -14.08 7.49
N TYR A 186 14.28 -15.29 7.37
CA TYR A 186 13.58 -16.56 7.61
C TYR A 186 14.51 -17.59 8.21
N ARG A 187 13.96 -18.69 8.73
CA ARG A 187 14.74 -19.82 9.24
C ARG A 187 14.62 -21.01 8.30
N ASN A 188 15.76 -21.54 7.88
CA ASN A 188 15.85 -22.82 7.20
C ASN A 188 16.03 -23.91 8.25
N LEU A 189 15.04 -24.80 8.39
CA LEU A 189 15.03 -25.85 9.40
C LEU A 189 15.90 -27.04 9.01
N VAL A 190 16.10 -27.27 7.70
CA VAL A 190 16.98 -28.34 7.19
C VAL A 190 18.44 -28.05 7.57
N GLU A 191 18.87 -26.80 7.40
CA GLU A 191 20.23 -26.38 7.77
C GLU A 191 20.37 -25.91 9.21
N GLY A 192 19.24 -25.70 9.91
CA GLY A 192 19.22 -25.16 11.28
C GLY A 192 19.69 -23.69 11.37
N LYS A 193 19.64 -22.92 10.27
CA LYS A 193 20.20 -21.57 10.18
C LYS A 193 19.16 -20.52 9.81
N ASN A 194 19.37 -19.31 10.32
CA ASN A 194 18.62 -18.13 9.85
C ASN A 194 19.26 -17.58 8.58
N LYS A 195 18.44 -17.26 7.61
CA LYS A 195 18.84 -16.72 6.29
C LYS A 195 18.16 -15.37 6.04
N ILE A 196 18.71 -14.61 5.12
CA ILE A 196 18.19 -13.34 4.66
C ILE A 196 18.09 -13.40 3.12
N ALA A 197 16.90 -13.09 2.60
CA ALA A 197 16.68 -12.89 1.19
C ALA A 197 16.71 -11.39 0.88
N PHE A 198 17.58 -10.96 -0.02
CA PHE A 198 17.55 -9.60 -0.55
C PHE A 198 16.44 -9.49 -1.60
N CYS A 199 15.59 -8.47 -1.42
CA CYS A 199 14.45 -8.18 -2.27
C CYS A 199 14.48 -6.72 -2.69
N MET A 200 14.01 -6.45 -3.90
CA MET A 200 13.98 -5.09 -4.46
C MET A 200 12.77 -4.92 -5.36
N ALA A 201 12.15 -3.76 -5.29
CA ALA A 201 11.11 -3.34 -6.23
C ALA A 201 11.33 -1.89 -6.65
N THR A 202 10.85 -1.57 -7.85
CA THR A 202 10.83 -0.22 -8.41
C THR A 202 9.44 0.12 -8.90
N GLN A 203 9.06 1.39 -8.84
CA GLN A 203 7.78 1.89 -9.32
C GLN A 203 7.98 3.18 -10.11
N LEU A 204 7.32 3.27 -11.26
CA LEU A 204 7.10 4.51 -11.98
C LEU A 204 5.63 4.87 -11.87
N SER A 205 5.32 6.06 -11.37
CA SER A 205 3.96 6.50 -11.12
C SER A 205 3.78 7.97 -11.44
N GLY A 206 2.52 8.40 -11.60
CA GLY A 206 2.23 9.80 -11.76
C GLY A 206 0.77 10.09 -12.09
N MET A 207 0.49 11.38 -12.11
CA MET A 207 -0.76 11.95 -12.56
C MET A 207 -0.46 13.09 -13.53
N ILE A 208 -1.15 13.11 -14.67
CA ILE A 208 -1.01 14.16 -15.68
C ILE A 208 -2.37 14.81 -15.91
N THR A 209 -2.44 16.12 -15.69
CA THR A 209 -3.62 16.94 -15.97
C THR A 209 -3.42 17.58 -17.35
N PHE A 210 -4.10 17.05 -18.37
CA PHE A 210 -3.99 17.57 -19.75
C PHE A 210 -4.82 18.84 -19.96
N SER A 211 -5.91 18.95 -19.20
CA SER A 211 -6.83 20.10 -19.27
C SER A 211 -7.66 20.16 -17.99
N PRO A 212 -8.48 21.20 -17.77
CA PRO A 212 -9.42 21.23 -16.65
C PRO A 212 -10.38 20.04 -16.59
N HIS A 213 -10.59 19.38 -17.75
CA HIS A 213 -11.52 18.27 -17.86
C HIS A 213 -10.86 16.89 -17.77
N TRP A 214 -9.59 16.73 -18.16
CA TRP A 214 -8.96 15.42 -18.32
C TRP A 214 -7.76 15.23 -17.42
N LYS A 215 -7.75 14.10 -16.72
CA LYS A 215 -6.59 13.61 -15.93
C LYS A 215 -6.30 12.16 -16.28
N LEU A 216 -5.03 11.84 -16.36
CA LEU A 216 -4.49 10.48 -16.47
C LEU A 216 -3.78 10.11 -15.19
N TYR A 217 -4.04 8.91 -14.70
CA TYR A 217 -3.34 8.27 -13.58
C TYR A 217 -2.61 7.04 -14.09
N TYR A 218 -1.40 6.82 -13.63
CA TYR A 218 -0.63 5.63 -13.97
C TYR A 218 0.30 5.21 -12.85
N GLN A 219 0.43 3.89 -12.65
CA GLN A 219 1.39 3.26 -11.76
C GLN A 219 1.86 1.96 -12.40
N GLY A 220 3.16 1.71 -12.37
CA GLY A 220 3.76 0.45 -12.77
C GLY A 220 4.85 0.09 -11.77
N ALA A 221 4.66 -1.01 -11.02
CA ALA A 221 5.61 -1.52 -10.04
C ALA A 221 6.10 -2.91 -10.45
N TYR A 222 7.41 -3.13 -10.37
CA TYR A 222 8.04 -4.39 -10.72
C TYR A 222 9.15 -4.73 -9.72
N GLY A 223 9.24 -6.00 -9.33
CA GLY A 223 10.29 -6.42 -8.40
C GLY A 223 10.10 -7.82 -7.85
N LYS A 224 10.84 -8.12 -6.79
CA LYS A 224 10.80 -9.41 -6.08
C LYS A 224 10.59 -9.19 -4.59
N GLY A 225 9.75 -10.06 -3.97
CA GLY A 225 9.55 -10.07 -2.53
C GLY A 225 8.91 -8.79 -1.98
N TYR A 226 7.96 -8.22 -2.72
CA TYR A 226 7.23 -7.01 -2.32
C TYR A 226 5.70 -7.18 -2.41
N ALA A 227 5.23 -8.43 -2.46
CA ALA A 227 3.80 -8.73 -2.61
C ALA A 227 2.96 -8.09 -1.52
N ASP A 228 3.47 -8.01 -0.28
CA ASP A 228 2.79 -7.38 0.86
C ASP A 228 2.56 -5.85 0.68
N TYR A 229 3.21 -5.24 -0.29
CA TYR A 229 3.01 -3.85 -0.69
C TYR A 229 1.93 -3.67 -1.77
N LEU A 230 1.64 -4.72 -2.56
CA LEU A 230 0.56 -4.73 -3.54
C LEU A 230 -0.79 -4.88 -2.84
N ASN A 231 -1.78 -4.15 -3.32
CA ASN A 231 -3.07 -4.01 -2.65
C ASN A 231 -3.75 -5.36 -2.38
N ASP A 232 -3.98 -6.17 -3.41
CA ASP A 232 -4.69 -7.45 -3.29
C ASP A 232 -3.82 -8.58 -2.71
N LEU A 233 -2.50 -8.40 -2.60
CA LEU A 233 -1.58 -9.44 -2.13
C LEU A 233 -1.08 -9.25 -0.70
N GLY A 234 -1.51 -8.18 -0.04
CA GLY A 234 -1.15 -7.90 1.36
C GLY A 234 -1.59 -9.03 2.30
N GLY A 235 -0.63 -9.65 3.00
CA GLY A 235 -0.91 -10.78 3.89
C GLY A 235 -1.10 -12.15 3.20
N ALA A 236 -1.06 -12.23 1.88
CA ALA A 236 -1.32 -13.47 1.12
C ALA A 236 -0.15 -14.48 1.12
N GLY A 237 0.99 -14.14 1.72
CA GLY A 237 2.13 -15.08 1.85
C GLY A 237 3.08 -15.11 0.65
N PHE A 238 3.05 -14.13 -0.24
CA PHE A 238 3.81 -14.13 -1.48
C PHE A 238 5.10 -13.30 -1.46
N ASP A 239 5.53 -12.77 -0.35
CA ASP A 239 6.85 -12.11 -0.28
C ASP A 239 7.98 -13.12 -0.44
N LEU A 240 7.87 -14.26 0.24
CA LEU A 240 8.75 -15.41 0.06
C LEU A 240 7.93 -16.71 -0.02
N ILE A 241 8.34 -17.60 -0.93
CA ILE A 241 7.72 -18.92 -1.13
C ILE A 241 8.78 -20.03 -1.07
N PRO A 242 8.41 -21.30 -0.79
CA PRO A 242 9.35 -22.40 -0.76
C PRO A 242 10.13 -22.57 -2.08
N ASP A 243 11.41 -22.87 -1.98
CA ASP A 243 12.27 -23.22 -3.09
C ASP A 243 12.58 -24.72 -3.09
N GLY A 244 11.63 -25.51 -3.58
CA GLY A 244 11.68 -26.98 -3.50
C GLY A 244 11.70 -27.47 -2.06
N ASN A 245 12.34 -28.64 -1.85
CA ASN A 245 12.43 -29.30 -0.53
C ASN A 245 13.73 -28.97 0.21
N THR A 246 14.36 -27.85 -0.08
CA THR A 246 15.68 -27.48 0.46
C THR A 246 15.60 -26.70 1.78
N GLY A 247 14.40 -26.32 2.21
CA GLY A 247 14.19 -25.40 3.33
C GLY A 247 14.54 -23.94 3.00
N ASN A 248 14.95 -23.65 1.76
CA ASN A 248 15.18 -22.29 1.31
C ASN A 248 13.86 -21.66 0.86
N LEU A 249 13.78 -20.34 1.04
CA LEU A 249 12.71 -19.53 0.49
C LEU A 249 13.27 -18.64 -0.63
N LYS A 250 12.48 -18.43 -1.67
CA LYS A 250 12.78 -17.51 -2.76
C LYS A 250 11.72 -16.43 -2.89
N ALA A 251 12.13 -15.28 -3.35
CA ALA A 251 11.25 -14.15 -3.62
C ALA A 251 10.67 -14.26 -5.04
N PRO A 252 9.36 -14.46 -5.20
CA PRO A 252 8.73 -14.45 -6.51
C PRO A 252 8.79 -13.05 -7.12
N THR A 253 8.81 -13.00 -8.45
CA THR A 253 8.69 -11.75 -9.20
C THR A 253 7.22 -11.38 -9.29
N ALA A 254 6.91 -10.10 -9.04
CA ALA A 254 5.57 -9.55 -9.18
C ALA A 254 5.58 -8.29 -10.05
N LEU A 255 4.46 -8.05 -10.74
CA LEU A 255 4.19 -6.87 -11.56
C LEU A 255 2.83 -6.31 -11.13
N GLY A 256 2.78 -5.05 -10.73
CA GLY A 256 1.54 -4.32 -10.46
C GLY A 256 1.38 -3.20 -11.48
N LEU A 257 0.23 -3.13 -12.15
CA LEU A 257 -0.10 -2.07 -13.11
C LEU A 257 -1.44 -1.44 -12.76
N VAL A 258 -1.48 -0.11 -12.81
CA VAL A 258 -2.71 0.68 -12.66
C VAL A 258 -2.73 1.75 -13.73
N GLY A 259 -3.86 1.89 -14.41
CA GLY A 259 -4.14 2.98 -15.33
C GLY A 259 -5.56 3.50 -15.10
N GLY A 260 -5.74 4.81 -15.13
CA GLY A 260 -7.06 5.42 -14.97
C GLY A 260 -7.16 6.74 -15.70
N ILE A 261 -8.34 7.04 -16.24
CA ILE A 261 -8.66 8.32 -16.87
C ILE A 261 -9.85 8.91 -16.14
N GLN A 262 -9.73 10.17 -15.73
CA GLN A 262 -10.82 10.92 -15.13
C GLN A 262 -11.28 12.02 -16.10
N TYR A 263 -12.58 12.10 -16.31
CA TYR A 263 -13.21 13.19 -17.05
C TYR A 263 -14.09 14.02 -16.11
N ASN A 264 -13.73 15.28 -15.92
CA ASN A 264 -14.49 16.22 -15.10
C ASN A 264 -15.56 16.89 -15.98
N ILE A 265 -16.82 16.54 -15.76
CA ILE A 265 -17.99 17.16 -16.43
C ILE A 265 -18.19 18.56 -15.86
N HIS A 266 -18.07 18.68 -14.53
CA HIS A 266 -18.21 19.92 -13.77
C HIS A 266 -17.27 19.86 -12.56
N LYS A 267 -17.10 20.98 -11.81
CA LYS A 267 -16.24 21.06 -10.62
C LYS A 267 -16.49 19.94 -9.58
N ASN A 268 -17.75 19.48 -9.48
CA ASN A 268 -18.17 18.48 -8.49
C ASN A 268 -18.72 17.19 -9.12
N LEU A 269 -18.58 17.01 -10.44
CA LEU A 269 -19.06 15.82 -11.15
C LEU A 269 -18.01 15.35 -12.11
N PHE A 270 -17.58 14.09 -11.95
CA PHE A 270 -16.60 13.45 -12.81
C PHE A 270 -16.96 11.98 -13.08
N LEU A 271 -16.38 11.43 -14.12
CA LEU A 271 -16.33 10.01 -14.46
C LEU A 271 -14.87 9.54 -14.35
N SER A 272 -14.65 8.37 -13.81
CA SER A 272 -13.33 7.70 -13.74
C SER A 272 -13.45 6.21 -13.96
#